data_a3526c44bd5c36abe3f06ff326c6465f
#
_entry.id   a3526c44bd5c36abe3f06ff326c6465f
#
_cell.length_a   1.000
_cell.length_b   1.000
_cell.length_c   1.000
_cell.angle_alpha   90.00
_cell.angle_beta   90.00
_cell.angle_gamma   90.00
#
_symmetry.space_group_name_H-M   'P 1'
#
loop_
_entity.id
_entity.type
_entity.pdbx_description
1 polymer ?
#
loop_
_entity_poly.entity_id
_entity_poly.type
_entity_poly.pdbx_seq_one_letter_code
_entity_poly.pdbx_strand_id
1 'polypeptide(L)'
;GITSGQQTGGIRIASGASSSGSSGSMNIETGNSLANAAGSIIMSVGASDTGMGGSLTMQGGSSSTQTGGSVTFASGKSSTGRSGRVSISTGSSELGSSGQVSITTGVASTGSSGGIQMLAGEALQNGGAVVLKAGSGAQQGGSVNIQAGEGSAAAGGNVRIASGGSSTGVGGSITMMTAGGSSTGSIQMRTGTASAGSSGGFEIETGTSSADESGGIAVRVGSALGGRGGNIALQAGDAAAGPGGSIAVKSGAGSVS
;
A
#
# COMPACT_ATOMS: atom_id res chain seq x y z
N GLY A 1 -0.01 42.76 12.67
CA GLY A 1 -0.61 43.98 12.20
C GLY A 1 -1.08 43.81 10.75
N ILE A 2 -2.09 44.57 10.34
CA ILE A 2 -2.55 44.64 8.94
C ILE A 2 -1.80 45.77 8.26
N THR A 3 -1.11 45.53 7.16
CA THR A 3 -0.42 46.53 6.35
C THR A 3 -0.99 46.48 4.94
N SER A 4 -1.24 47.67 4.32
CA SER A 4 -1.62 47.78 2.91
C SER A 4 -0.34 47.89 2.07
N GLY A 5 0.00 46.86 1.30
CA GLY A 5 1.00 46.88 0.24
C GLY A 5 2.44 46.54 0.60
N GLN A 6 2.74 46.01 1.80
CA GLN A 6 4.11 45.55 2.18
C GLN A 6 4.04 44.27 3.01
N GLN A 7 5.18 43.55 3.06
CA GLN A 7 5.34 42.35 3.90
C GLN A 7 5.19 42.71 5.39
N THR A 8 4.49 41.86 6.14
CA THR A 8 4.47 41.93 7.61
C THR A 8 5.75 41.32 8.18
N GLY A 9 6.11 41.68 9.43
CA GLY A 9 7.28 41.15 10.11
C GLY A 9 7.14 39.64 10.41
N GLY A 10 8.30 38.96 10.48
CA GLY A 10 8.36 37.56 10.90
C GLY A 10 8.41 37.42 12.44
N ILE A 11 7.94 36.26 12.95
CA ILE A 11 8.12 35.81 14.32
C ILE A 11 9.08 34.63 14.34
N ARG A 12 10.15 34.68 15.17
CA ARG A 12 11.08 33.58 15.37
C ARG A 12 11.13 33.20 16.85
N ILE A 13 10.85 31.93 17.16
CA ILE A 13 10.99 31.34 18.47
C ILE A 13 12.06 30.23 18.37
N ALA A 14 13.13 30.30 19.13
CA ALA A 14 14.22 29.35 19.06
C ALA A 14 14.91 29.20 20.42
N SER A 15 15.36 27.98 20.73
CA SER A 15 16.33 27.76 21.81
C SER A 15 17.73 28.19 21.35
N GLY A 16 18.64 28.42 22.30
CA GLY A 16 20.03 28.78 22.01
C GLY A 16 20.81 27.62 21.36
N ALA A 17 21.83 27.97 20.56
CA ALA A 17 22.79 27.01 20.07
C ALA A 17 23.82 26.66 21.14
N SER A 18 24.35 25.43 21.12
CA SER A 18 25.45 24.98 21.97
C SER A 18 26.62 24.54 21.09
N SER A 19 27.81 24.94 21.46
CA SER A 19 29.06 24.55 20.76
C SER A 19 29.75 23.32 21.36
N SER A 20 29.44 22.95 22.60
CA SER A 20 30.16 21.90 23.33
C SER A 20 29.24 20.98 24.16
N GLY A 21 27.96 21.26 24.23
CA GLY A 21 26.97 20.46 24.96
C GLY A 21 25.66 20.33 24.20
N SER A 22 24.62 19.85 24.85
CA SER A 22 23.29 19.77 24.25
C SER A 22 22.61 21.15 24.19
N SER A 23 21.86 21.44 23.13
CA SER A 23 20.97 22.60 23.07
C SER A 23 19.70 22.37 23.90
N GLY A 24 19.02 23.46 24.28
CA GLY A 24 17.75 23.40 25.00
C GLY A 24 16.59 22.86 24.15
N SER A 25 15.62 22.26 24.79
CA SER A 25 14.35 21.82 24.16
C SER A 25 13.34 22.97 24.13
N MET A 26 12.35 22.85 23.22
CA MET A 26 11.14 23.68 23.20
C MET A 26 9.95 22.78 23.41
N ASN A 27 9.08 23.11 24.39
CA ASN A 27 7.85 22.40 24.68
C ASN A 27 6.65 23.32 24.50
N ILE A 28 5.63 22.87 23.75
CA ILE A 28 4.36 23.57 23.55
C ILE A 28 3.25 22.59 23.91
N GLU A 29 2.56 22.82 25.02
CA GLU A 29 1.54 21.92 25.54
C GLU A 29 0.35 22.69 26.10
N THR A 30 -0.82 22.06 26.13
CA THR A 30 -1.99 22.52 26.88
C THR A 30 -2.11 21.75 28.19
N GLY A 31 -2.68 22.40 29.21
CA GLY A 31 -2.87 21.76 30.54
C GLY A 31 -3.88 20.61 30.49
N ASN A 32 -3.75 19.71 31.46
CA ASN A 32 -4.70 18.62 31.68
C ASN A 32 -6.03 19.14 32.26
N SER A 33 -7.14 18.52 31.87
CA SER A 33 -8.45 18.72 32.53
C SER A 33 -8.88 17.44 33.24
N LEU A 34 -9.33 17.55 34.47
CA LEU A 34 -9.80 16.43 35.29
C LEU A 34 -11.31 16.16 35.12
N ALA A 35 -12.10 17.15 34.67
CA ALA A 35 -13.55 17.05 34.66
C ALA A 35 -14.19 17.31 33.31
N ASN A 36 -13.51 18.00 32.39
CA ASN A 36 -14.04 18.42 31.09
C ASN A 36 -12.99 18.23 29.99
N ALA A 37 -13.28 18.70 28.77
CA ALA A 37 -12.33 18.64 27.67
C ALA A 37 -11.06 19.48 27.96
N ALA A 38 -9.90 18.96 27.58
CA ALA A 38 -8.63 19.68 27.58
C ALA A 38 -8.57 20.69 26.41
N GLY A 39 -7.65 21.65 26.51
CA GLY A 39 -7.41 22.64 25.45
C GLY A 39 -6.81 22.01 24.19
N SER A 40 -6.82 22.76 23.08
CA SER A 40 -6.27 22.39 21.79
C SER A 40 -5.06 23.24 21.43
N ILE A 41 -4.12 22.66 20.66
CA ILE A 41 -3.07 23.39 19.95
C ILE A 41 -3.45 23.41 18.48
N ILE A 42 -3.53 24.59 17.86
CA ILE A 42 -3.88 24.79 16.46
C ILE A 42 -2.71 25.47 15.76
N MET A 43 -2.15 24.84 14.73
CA MET A 43 -1.16 25.43 13.83
C MET A 43 -1.76 25.55 12.44
N SER A 44 -1.90 26.78 11.95
CA SER A 44 -2.45 27.07 10.63
C SER A 44 -1.61 28.13 9.92
N VAL A 45 -1.53 28.02 8.61
CA VAL A 45 -0.85 28.97 7.75
C VAL A 45 -1.89 29.81 7.01
N GLY A 46 -1.63 31.11 6.84
CA GLY A 46 -2.56 32.05 6.21
C GLY A 46 -2.82 31.71 4.73
N ALA A 47 -4.04 31.98 4.29
CA ALA A 47 -4.44 31.87 2.89
C ALA A 47 -3.97 33.08 2.07
N SER A 48 -3.90 32.93 0.76
CA SER A 48 -3.67 34.00 -0.21
C SER A 48 -4.78 33.97 -1.27
N ASP A 49 -5.33 35.13 -1.60
CA ASP A 49 -6.38 35.23 -2.62
C ASP A 49 -5.82 35.25 -4.05
N THR A 50 -4.62 35.82 -4.26
CA THR A 50 -4.05 36.03 -5.59
C THR A 50 -2.66 35.42 -5.78
N GLY A 51 -2.01 35.00 -4.70
CA GLY A 51 -0.68 34.39 -4.71
C GLY A 51 -0.70 32.95 -4.23
N MET A 52 0.48 32.33 -4.11
CA MET A 52 0.62 31.00 -3.52
C MET A 52 0.35 31.04 -2.01
N GLY A 53 -0.36 30.05 -1.50
CA GLY A 53 -0.51 29.84 -0.06
C GLY A 53 0.83 29.57 0.62
N GLY A 54 0.92 29.88 1.92
CA GLY A 54 2.13 29.59 2.70
C GLY A 54 2.28 28.09 2.98
N SER A 55 3.46 27.66 3.43
CA SER A 55 3.80 26.27 3.74
C SER A 55 3.99 26.04 5.23
N LEU A 56 3.60 24.87 5.74
CA LEU A 56 3.97 24.35 7.04
C LEU A 56 4.99 23.22 6.86
N THR A 57 6.18 23.36 7.44
CA THR A 57 7.25 22.35 7.37
C THR A 57 7.61 21.84 8.77
N MET A 58 7.60 20.51 8.95
CA MET A 58 8.06 19.83 10.16
C MET A 58 9.18 18.87 9.80
N GLN A 59 10.33 18.99 10.45
CA GLN A 59 11.53 18.22 10.13
C GLN A 59 12.27 17.81 11.41
N GLY A 60 12.71 16.55 11.48
CA GLY A 60 13.62 16.08 12.52
C GLY A 60 15.04 16.61 12.30
N GLY A 61 15.82 16.70 13.38
CA GLY A 61 17.22 17.15 13.31
C GLY A 61 18.10 16.15 12.57
N SER A 62 19.07 16.64 11.80
CA SER A 62 20.10 15.80 11.16
C SER A 62 21.25 15.48 12.10
N SER A 63 21.93 14.37 11.92
CA SER A 63 23.19 14.02 12.57
C SER A 63 24.20 13.56 11.51
N SER A 64 25.45 13.96 11.67
CA SER A 64 26.55 13.53 10.79
C SER A 64 27.21 12.23 11.25
N THR A 65 27.06 11.85 12.53
CA THR A 65 27.78 10.71 13.12
C THR A 65 26.87 9.72 13.84
N GLN A 66 25.64 10.11 14.16
CA GLN A 66 24.66 9.32 14.92
C GLN A 66 23.32 9.26 14.17
N THR A 67 22.34 8.65 14.79
CA THR A 67 20.96 8.59 14.26
C THR A 67 20.35 10.00 14.23
N GLY A 68 19.68 10.36 13.15
CA GLY A 68 18.89 11.59 13.03
C GLY A 68 17.66 11.59 13.94
N GLY A 69 17.09 12.77 14.18
CA GLY A 69 15.89 12.94 15.00
C GLY A 69 14.63 12.38 14.32
N SER A 70 13.69 11.88 15.12
CA SER A 70 12.40 11.34 14.65
C SER A 70 11.32 12.41 14.59
N VAL A 71 10.33 12.21 13.70
CA VAL A 71 9.05 12.92 13.69
C VAL A 71 7.95 11.89 13.97
N THR A 72 7.10 12.11 14.98
CA THR A 72 6.06 11.16 15.37
C THR A 72 4.70 11.85 15.42
N PHE A 73 3.70 11.25 14.76
CA PHE A 73 2.30 11.66 14.84
C PHE A 73 1.48 10.53 15.44
N ALA A 74 0.84 10.77 16.58
CA ALA A 74 -0.01 9.80 17.26
C ALA A 74 -1.28 10.49 17.77
N SER A 75 -2.41 9.80 17.69
CA SER A 75 -3.66 10.24 18.32
C SER A 75 -3.71 9.83 19.80
N GLY A 76 -4.62 10.47 20.55
CA GLY A 76 -4.86 10.14 21.96
C GLY A 76 -5.52 8.76 22.13
N LYS A 77 -5.10 8.00 23.14
CA LYS A 77 -5.74 6.74 23.56
C LYS A 77 -7.03 7.02 24.34
N SER A 78 -7.93 6.05 24.37
CA SER A 78 -9.09 6.01 25.25
C SER A 78 -9.12 4.68 26.03
N SER A 79 -9.54 4.73 27.29
CA SER A 79 -9.70 3.53 28.12
C SER A 79 -11.06 2.87 27.95
N THR A 80 -12.10 3.64 27.67
CA THR A 80 -13.51 3.18 27.65
C THR A 80 -14.23 3.48 26.34
N GLY A 81 -13.75 4.45 25.58
CA GLY A 81 -14.34 4.87 24.30
C GLY A 81 -13.40 4.58 23.12
N ARG A 82 -13.66 5.24 22.01
CA ARG A 82 -12.81 5.16 20.81
C ARG A 82 -11.59 6.08 20.98
N SER A 83 -10.43 5.63 20.53
CA SER A 83 -9.23 6.47 20.42
C SER A 83 -9.43 7.59 19.38
N GLY A 84 -8.58 8.60 19.41
CA GLY A 84 -8.56 9.65 18.40
C GLY A 84 -8.20 9.11 17.02
N ARG A 85 -8.41 9.92 15.98
CA ARG A 85 -8.08 9.62 14.57
C ARG A 85 -6.89 10.48 14.12
N VAL A 86 -6.01 9.92 13.31
CA VAL A 86 -5.04 10.67 12.49
C VAL A 86 -5.58 10.72 11.07
N SER A 87 -5.66 11.91 10.45
CA SER A 87 -6.13 12.11 9.09
C SER A 87 -5.13 12.93 8.29
N ILE A 88 -4.73 12.45 7.11
CA ILE A 88 -3.83 13.13 6.18
C ILE A 88 -4.57 13.21 4.84
N SER A 89 -4.80 14.43 4.35
CA SER A 89 -5.50 14.66 3.08
C SER A 89 -4.97 15.92 2.40
N THR A 90 -5.04 15.98 1.09
CA THR A 90 -4.83 17.19 0.30
C THR A 90 -6.12 17.97 0.19
N GLY A 91 -6.03 19.29 -0.01
CA GLY A 91 -7.18 20.14 -0.31
C GLY A 91 -7.82 19.78 -1.66
N SER A 92 -9.11 20.10 -1.81
CA SER A 92 -9.81 20.00 -3.09
C SER A 92 -9.39 21.15 -4.03
N SER A 93 -9.48 20.92 -5.34
CA SER A 93 -9.34 21.95 -6.37
C SER A 93 -10.60 21.98 -7.23
N GLU A 94 -11.15 23.15 -7.49
CA GLU A 94 -12.37 23.31 -8.31
C GLU A 94 -12.07 23.35 -9.80
N LEU A 95 -10.97 24.00 -10.21
CA LEU A 95 -10.63 24.24 -11.62
C LEU A 95 -9.34 23.55 -12.08
N GLY A 96 -8.53 23.05 -11.17
CA GLY A 96 -7.26 22.43 -11.46
C GLY A 96 -7.13 21.03 -10.86
N SER A 97 -5.91 20.51 -10.84
CA SER A 97 -5.60 19.24 -10.18
C SER A 97 -5.42 19.43 -8.68
N SER A 98 -5.87 18.48 -7.88
CA SER A 98 -5.56 18.41 -6.45
C SER A 98 -4.09 18.09 -6.20
N GLY A 99 -3.58 18.38 -5.01
CA GLY A 99 -2.24 18.03 -4.59
C GLY A 99 -2.05 16.51 -4.44
N GLN A 100 -0.80 16.10 -4.32
CA GLN A 100 -0.38 14.71 -4.10
C GLN A 100 -0.01 14.48 -2.63
N VAL A 101 -0.32 13.29 -2.09
CA VAL A 101 0.29 12.75 -0.87
C VAL A 101 1.41 11.81 -1.29
N SER A 102 2.67 12.06 -0.85
CA SER A 102 3.83 11.20 -1.13
C SER A 102 4.42 10.67 0.16
N ILE A 103 4.61 9.35 0.24
CA ILE A 103 5.26 8.67 1.38
C ILE A 103 6.44 7.87 0.83
N THR A 104 7.67 8.29 1.16
CA THR A 104 8.89 7.68 0.66
C THR A 104 9.91 7.51 1.79
N THR A 105 10.75 6.51 1.70
CA THR A 105 11.94 6.36 2.54
C THR A 105 13.16 6.97 1.84
N GLY A 106 14.15 7.41 2.63
CA GLY A 106 15.39 7.95 2.10
C GLY A 106 16.25 6.87 1.42
N VAL A 107 17.13 7.32 0.52
CA VAL A 107 18.13 6.47 -0.12
C VAL A 107 19.29 6.22 0.83
N ALA A 108 19.77 4.98 0.92
CA ALA A 108 20.99 4.61 1.59
C ALA A 108 22.11 4.38 0.54
N SER A 109 23.22 5.13 0.65
CA SER A 109 24.37 4.99 -0.26
C SER A 109 25.18 3.71 0.04
N THR A 110 25.23 3.33 1.31
CA THR A 110 25.91 2.13 1.82
C THR A 110 25.01 1.49 2.88
N GLY A 111 24.61 0.25 2.70
CA GLY A 111 23.68 -0.42 3.59
C GLY A 111 22.26 -0.49 3.05
N SER A 112 21.29 -0.82 3.90
CA SER A 112 19.88 -1.01 3.51
C SER A 112 19.06 0.27 3.77
N SER A 113 18.18 0.63 2.84
CA SER A 113 17.18 1.68 3.05
C SER A 113 16.07 1.22 4.00
N GLY A 114 15.37 2.17 4.62
CA GLY A 114 14.22 1.88 5.48
C GLY A 114 13.02 1.34 4.69
N GLY A 115 12.10 0.67 5.39
CA GLY A 115 10.84 0.19 4.82
C GLY A 115 9.66 1.10 5.14
N ILE A 116 8.55 0.94 4.39
CA ILE A 116 7.23 1.51 4.69
C ILE A 116 6.35 0.37 5.17
N GLN A 117 5.73 0.50 6.36
CA GLN A 117 4.81 -0.49 6.90
C GLN A 117 3.42 0.13 7.07
N MET A 118 2.40 -0.57 6.56
CA MET A 118 0.99 -0.24 6.77
C MET A 118 0.31 -1.44 7.43
N LEU A 119 -0.03 -1.31 8.72
CA LEU A 119 -0.65 -2.36 9.52
C LEU A 119 -1.96 -1.84 10.12
N ALA A 120 -3.02 -2.61 9.98
CA ALA A 120 -4.24 -2.41 10.75
C ALA A 120 -4.11 -3.07 12.13
N GLY A 121 -4.76 -2.50 13.13
CA GLY A 121 -4.69 -3.01 14.51
C GLY A 121 -5.43 -4.33 14.68
N GLU A 122 -4.93 -5.16 15.59
CA GLU A 122 -5.57 -6.39 16.04
C GLU A 122 -6.68 -6.11 17.05
N ALA A 123 -7.67 -6.97 17.16
CA ALA A 123 -8.75 -6.89 18.13
C ALA A 123 -9.26 -8.27 18.52
N LEU A 124 -9.91 -8.36 19.69
CA LEU A 124 -10.54 -9.60 20.18
C LEU A 124 -11.76 -10.03 19.35
N GLN A 125 -12.43 -9.10 18.67
CA GLN A 125 -13.60 -9.39 17.85
C GLN A 125 -13.29 -9.27 16.36
N ASN A 126 -13.10 -8.05 15.85
CA ASN A 126 -12.89 -7.79 14.44
C ASN A 126 -11.63 -6.94 14.27
N GLY A 127 -10.63 -7.46 13.57
CA GLY A 127 -9.42 -6.72 13.21
C GLY A 127 -9.70 -5.53 12.30
N GLY A 128 -8.79 -4.57 12.26
CA GLY A 128 -8.88 -3.43 11.36
C GLY A 128 -8.65 -3.84 9.90
N ALA A 129 -9.17 -3.05 8.96
CA ALA A 129 -8.96 -3.26 7.52
C ALA A 129 -7.94 -2.26 6.95
N VAL A 130 -7.16 -2.70 5.94
CA VAL A 130 -6.40 -1.83 5.05
C VAL A 130 -7.11 -1.79 3.70
N VAL A 131 -7.48 -0.59 3.22
CA VAL A 131 -8.19 -0.40 1.95
C VAL A 131 -7.32 0.43 1.00
N LEU A 132 -6.97 -0.15 -0.17
CA LEU A 132 -6.30 0.53 -1.28
C LEU A 132 -7.30 0.66 -2.43
N LYS A 133 -7.67 1.89 -2.78
CA LYS A 133 -8.63 2.18 -3.84
C LYS A 133 -8.17 3.38 -4.65
N ALA A 134 -8.04 3.22 -5.96
CA ALA A 134 -7.82 4.34 -6.87
C ALA A 134 -9.12 5.16 -7.06
N GLY A 135 -8.96 6.43 -7.42
CA GLY A 135 -10.09 7.34 -7.68
C GLY A 135 -10.84 6.99 -8.96
N SER A 136 -12.14 7.29 -8.99
CA SER A 136 -12.93 7.25 -10.21
C SER A 136 -12.77 8.56 -11.01
N GLY A 137 -12.86 8.49 -12.32
CA GLY A 137 -12.84 9.64 -13.22
C GLY A 137 -13.91 9.49 -14.30
N ALA A 138 -14.41 10.61 -14.82
CA ALA A 138 -15.42 10.61 -15.88
C ALA A 138 -14.87 10.10 -17.22
N GLN A 139 -13.59 10.29 -17.50
CA GLN A 139 -12.93 9.80 -18.71
C GLN A 139 -12.15 8.52 -18.43
N GLN A 140 -11.28 8.52 -17.44
CA GLN A 140 -10.44 7.40 -17.06
C GLN A 140 -10.32 7.31 -15.53
N GLY A 141 -10.49 6.12 -14.98
CA GLY A 141 -10.23 5.83 -13.57
C GLY A 141 -8.72 5.80 -13.27
N GLY A 142 -8.35 6.05 -12.02
CA GLY A 142 -6.99 5.87 -11.55
C GLY A 142 -6.58 4.39 -11.51
N SER A 143 -5.28 4.11 -11.48
CA SER A 143 -4.72 2.75 -11.37
C SER A 143 -4.11 2.50 -9.98
N VAL A 144 -4.07 1.23 -9.59
CA VAL A 144 -3.27 0.73 -8.47
C VAL A 144 -2.15 -0.12 -9.07
N ASN A 145 -0.89 0.25 -8.77
CA ASN A 145 0.30 -0.48 -9.23
C ASN A 145 1.05 -1.05 -8.01
N ILE A 146 1.29 -2.37 -8.01
CA ILE A 146 2.05 -3.08 -6.96
C ILE A 146 3.21 -3.78 -7.65
N GLN A 147 4.44 -3.35 -7.35
CA GLN A 147 5.66 -3.85 -7.97
C GLN A 147 6.75 -4.05 -6.90
N ALA A 148 7.41 -5.19 -6.92
CA ALA A 148 8.61 -5.42 -6.12
C ALA A 148 9.83 -4.76 -6.76
N GLY A 149 10.86 -4.48 -5.95
CA GLY A 149 12.11 -3.87 -6.40
C GLY A 149 12.94 -4.82 -7.25
N GLU A 150 13.73 -4.26 -8.16
CA GLU A 150 14.71 -4.98 -8.98
C GLU A 150 16.02 -5.22 -8.20
N GLY A 151 16.62 -6.39 -8.36
CA GLY A 151 17.97 -6.71 -7.89
C GLY A 151 18.95 -6.69 -9.08
N SER A 152 19.92 -5.79 -9.05
CA SER A 152 20.92 -5.68 -10.15
C SER A 152 22.05 -6.70 -10.07
N ALA A 153 22.38 -7.17 -8.86
CA ALA A 153 23.47 -8.12 -8.60
C ALA A 153 23.03 -9.42 -7.90
N ALA A 154 21.75 -9.50 -7.52
CA ALA A 154 21.15 -10.62 -6.80
C ALA A 154 19.67 -10.74 -7.18
N ALA A 155 18.94 -11.62 -6.49
CA ALA A 155 17.51 -11.82 -6.74
C ALA A 155 16.70 -10.52 -6.54
N GLY A 156 15.69 -10.31 -7.38
CA GLY A 156 14.67 -9.28 -7.20
C GLY A 156 13.78 -9.55 -5.99
N GLY A 157 13.01 -8.55 -5.58
CA GLY A 157 12.05 -8.65 -4.50
C GLY A 157 10.83 -9.51 -4.88
N ASN A 158 10.08 -9.98 -3.88
CA ASN A 158 8.87 -10.78 -4.06
C ASN A 158 7.60 -9.94 -3.81
N VAL A 159 6.53 -10.27 -4.53
CA VAL A 159 5.15 -9.87 -4.19
C VAL A 159 4.43 -11.11 -3.68
N ARG A 160 3.88 -11.06 -2.44
CA ARG A 160 3.11 -12.15 -1.84
C ARG A 160 1.71 -11.69 -1.49
N ILE A 161 0.69 -12.42 -1.96
CA ILE A 161 -0.73 -12.19 -1.66
C ILE A 161 -1.25 -13.45 -0.99
N ALA A 162 -1.75 -13.34 0.24
CA ALA A 162 -2.29 -14.45 1.00
C ALA A 162 -3.53 -14.00 1.79
N SER A 163 -4.55 -14.83 1.87
CA SER A 163 -5.69 -14.65 2.77
C SER A 163 -5.34 -15.12 4.20
N GLY A 164 -6.16 -14.71 5.17
CA GLY A 164 -6.03 -15.16 6.56
C GLY A 164 -6.53 -16.59 6.76
N GLY A 165 -5.89 -17.36 7.62
CA GLY A 165 -6.38 -18.66 8.07
C GLY A 165 -7.39 -18.53 9.19
N SER A 166 -8.10 -19.63 9.49
CA SER A 166 -8.95 -19.80 10.68
C SER A 166 -8.60 -21.11 11.38
N SER A 167 -8.57 -21.13 12.69
CA SER A 167 -8.36 -22.35 13.48
C SER A 167 -9.64 -23.15 13.72
N THR A 168 -10.81 -22.50 13.64
CA THR A 168 -12.12 -23.10 13.98
C THR A 168 -13.19 -22.90 12.94
N GLY A 169 -12.95 -22.07 11.94
CA GLY A 169 -13.92 -21.74 10.90
C GLY A 169 -13.30 -21.77 9.50
N VAL A 170 -13.99 -21.17 8.54
CA VAL A 170 -13.53 -21.08 7.16
C VAL A 170 -12.47 -20.01 7.03
N GLY A 171 -11.35 -20.29 6.35
CA GLY A 171 -10.32 -19.32 6.00
C GLY A 171 -10.83 -18.25 5.03
N GLY A 172 -10.07 -17.17 4.90
CA GLY A 172 -10.39 -16.07 3.97
C GLY A 172 -10.23 -16.48 2.50
N SER A 173 -10.79 -15.68 1.60
CA SER A 173 -10.71 -15.89 0.15
C SER A 173 -9.82 -14.85 -0.53
N ILE A 174 -9.23 -15.20 -1.68
CA ILE A 174 -8.63 -14.27 -2.62
C ILE A 174 -9.50 -14.26 -3.88
N THR A 175 -9.99 -13.09 -4.27
CA THR A 175 -10.83 -12.92 -5.47
C THR A 175 -10.17 -11.95 -6.44
N MET A 176 -9.95 -12.37 -7.69
CA MET A 176 -9.47 -11.54 -8.79
C MET A 176 -10.51 -11.50 -9.90
N MET A 177 -10.99 -10.32 -10.25
CA MET A 177 -12.01 -10.14 -11.30
C MET A 177 -11.80 -8.83 -12.04
N THR A 178 -12.18 -8.78 -13.31
CA THR A 178 -12.36 -7.52 -14.04
C THR A 178 -13.79 -7.02 -13.87
N ALA A 179 -13.97 -5.70 -13.82
CA ALA A 179 -15.31 -5.11 -13.73
C ALA A 179 -16.08 -5.28 -15.02
N GLY A 180 -17.43 -5.34 -14.90
CA GLY A 180 -18.35 -5.32 -16.05
C GLY A 180 -18.40 -3.96 -16.73
N GLY A 181 -18.78 -3.94 -18.02
CA GLY A 181 -18.93 -2.75 -18.84
C GLY A 181 -19.49 -3.14 -20.22
N SER A 182 -19.57 -2.19 -21.14
CA SER A 182 -19.87 -2.47 -22.56
C SER A 182 -18.83 -3.39 -23.21
N SER A 183 -17.59 -3.30 -22.76
CA SER A 183 -16.49 -4.25 -22.99
C SER A 183 -15.75 -4.45 -21.68
N THR A 184 -15.17 -5.62 -21.45
CA THR A 184 -14.44 -5.94 -20.22
C THR A 184 -12.94 -6.01 -20.46
N GLY A 185 -12.15 -5.76 -19.41
CA GLY A 185 -10.71 -5.98 -19.43
C GLY A 185 -10.34 -7.46 -19.36
N SER A 186 -9.04 -7.76 -19.45
CA SER A 186 -8.47 -9.10 -19.32
C SER A 186 -7.74 -9.29 -18.00
N ILE A 187 -7.63 -10.54 -17.53
CA ILE A 187 -6.69 -10.97 -16.51
C ILE A 187 -5.56 -11.71 -17.23
N GLN A 188 -4.31 -11.29 -17.03
CA GLN A 188 -3.12 -11.93 -17.62
C GLN A 188 -2.17 -12.38 -16.50
N MET A 189 -1.81 -13.66 -16.50
CA MET A 189 -0.83 -14.24 -15.60
C MET A 189 0.29 -14.86 -16.43
N ARG A 190 1.53 -14.40 -16.26
CA ARG A 190 2.69 -14.86 -17.05
C ARG A 190 3.93 -14.87 -16.17
N THR A 191 4.81 -15.83 -16.40
CA THR A 191 6.19 -15.79 -15.90
C THR A 191 7.05 -14.91 -16.82
N GLY A 192 8.15 -14.37 -16.30
CA GLY A 192 9.10 -13.58 -17.08
C GLY A 192 9.90 -14.43 -18.08
N THR A 193 10.53 -13.77 -19.04
CA THR A 193 11.49 -14.41 -19.96
C THR A 193 12.87 -14.50 -19.31
N ALA A 194 13.56 -15.62 -19.48
CA ALA A 194 14.95 -15.80 -19.09
C ALA A 194 15.87 -15.56 -20.30
N SER A 195 16.86 -14.68 -20.15
CA SER A 195 17.88 -14.44 -21.20
C SER A 195 19.05 -15.44 -21.13
N ALA A 196 19.29 -15.99 -19.93
CA ALA A 196 20.30 -17.02 -19.70
C ALA A 196 19.81 -17.91 -18.54
N GLY A 197 19.60 -19.17 -18.79
CA GLY A 197 19.06 -20.13 -17.83
C GLY A 197 17.59 -20.45 -18.06
N SER A 198 16.93 -21.08 -17.10
CA SER A 198 15.54 -21.54 -17.19
C SER A 198 14.56 -20.45 -16.77
N SER A 199 13.43 -20.35 -17.44
CA SER A 199 12.29 -19.53 -17.00
C SER A 199 11.60 -20.16 -15.78
N GLY A 200 10.88 -19.34 -15.02
CA GLY A 200 10.06 -19.81 -13.88
C GLY A 200 8.85 -20.63 -14.33
N GLY A 201 8.34 -21.48 -13.44
CA GLY A 201 7.09 -22.22 -13.62
C GLY A 201 5.86 -21.41 -13.23
N PHE A 202 4.69 -21.87 -13.69
CA PHE A 202 3.37 -21.41 -13.23
C PHE A 202 2.60 -22.64 -12.73
N GLU A 203 2.17 -22.64 -11.47
CA GLU A 203 1.53 -23.78 -10.81
C GLU A 203 0.15 -23.37 -10.28
N ILE A 204 -0.84 -24.24 -10.47
CA ILE A 204 -2.20 -24.11 -9.91
C ILE A 204 -2.55 -25.44 -9.25
N GLU A 205 -2.73 -25.43 -7.94
CA GLU A 205 -3.12 -26.61 -7.17
C GLU A 205 -4.17 -26.27 -6.10
N THR A 206 -4.92 -27.25 -5.67
CA THR A 206 -5.79 -27.17 -4.50
C THR A 206 -5.13 -27.86 -3.32
N GLY A 207 -5.40 -27.39 -2.10
CA GLY A 207 -4.91 -28.01 -0.88
C GLY A 207 -5.49 -29.41 -0.66
N THR A 208 -4.78 -30.23 0.14
CA THR A 208 -5.25 -31.53 0.59
C THR A 208 -6.31 -31.38 1.69
N SER A 209 -7.34 -32.26 1.70
CA SER A 209 -8.24 -32.44 2.81
C SER A 209 -7.93 -33.76 3.54
N SER A 210 -7.89 -33.74 4.87
CA SER A 210 -7.68 -34.94 5.69
C SER A 210 -8.96 -35.59 6.18
N ALA A 211 -10.11 -34.93 6.09
CA ALA A 211 -11.34 -35.37 6.70
C ALA A 211 -12.55 -35.33 5.75
N ASP A 212 -12.46 -34.64 4.64
CA ASP A 212 -13.59 -34.43 3.72
C ASP A 212 -13.06 -34.27 2.28
N GLU A 213 -13.92 -33.92 1.32
CA GLU A 213 -13.54 -33.72 -0.08
C GLU A 213 -12.52 -32.58 -0.24
N SER A 214 -11.55 -32.77 -1.12
CA SER A 214 -10.63 -31.70 -1.52
C SER A 214 -11.30 -30.73 -2.50
N GLY A 215 -10.78 -29.49 -2.58
CA GLY A 215 -11.28 -28.50 -3.53
C GLY A 215 -11.01 -28.92 -4.97
N GLY A 216 -11.81 -28.42 -5.92
CA GLY A 216 -11.66 -28.64 -7.35
C GLY A 216 -11.09 -27.44 -8.08
N ILE A 217 -10.49 -27.66 -9.25
CA ILE A 217 -10.10 -26.63 -10.24
C ILE A 217 -11.09 -26.68 -11.39
N ALA A 218 -11.79 -25.59 -11.69
CA ALA A 218 -12.71 -25.48 -12.81
C ALA A 218 -12.25 -24.42 -13.79
N VAL A 219 -12.01 -24.81 -15.05
CA VAL A 219 -11.69 -23.90 -16.15
C VAL A 219 -12.86 -23.88 -17.13
N ARG A 220 -13.52 -22.73 -17.27
CA ARG A 220 -14.70 -22.55 -18.11
C ARG A 220 -14.61 -21.28 -18.94
N VAL A 221 -15.18 -21.33 -20.12
CA VAL A 221 -15.40 -20.16 -20.98
C VAL A 221 -16.88 -19.77 -20.90
N GLY A 222 -17.15 -18.48 -20.76
CA GLY A 222 -18.53 -17.94 -20.76
C GLY A 222 -19.23 -18.14 -22.10
N SER A 223 -20.55 -18.19 -22.08
CA SER A 223 -21.39 -18.29 -23.29
C SER A 223 -21.50 -16.95 -24.03
N ALA A 224 -21.60 -16.99 -25.34
CA ALA A 224 -21.93 -15.85 -26.17
C ALA A 224 -23.37 -16.00 -26.68
N LEU A 225 -24.19 -14.95 -26.49
CA LEU A 225 -25.61 -14.95 -26.94
C LEU A 225 -25.79 -14.48 -28.38
N GLY A 226 -24.84 -13.72 -28.93
CA GLY A 226 -24.95 -13.12 -30.27
C GLY A 226 -23.70 -13.24 -31.13
N GLY A 227 -22.82 -14.21 -30.85
CA GLY A 227 -21.56 -14.36 -31.57
C GLY A 227 -20.93 -15.74 -31.35
N ARG A 228 -19.66 -15.87 -31.70
CA ARG A 228 -18.91 -17.12 -31.49
C ARG A 228 -18.50 -17.22 -30.01
N GLY A 229 -18.64 -18.41 -29.44
CA GLY A 229 -18.07 -18.74 -28.13
C GLY A 229 -16.54 -18.64 -28.13
N GLY A 230 -15.94 -18.39 -26.95
CA GLY A 230 -14.49 -18.38 -26.77
C GLY A 230 -13.92 -19.79 -26.73
N ASN A 231 -12.60 -19.92 -26.87
CA ASN A 231 -11.86 -21.17 -26.87
C ASN A 231 -11.08 -21.38 -25.57
N ILE A 232 -10.82 -22.63 -25.20
CA ILE A 232 -9.75 -23.06 -24.31
C ILE A 232 -8.66 -23.66 -25.19
N ALA A 233 -7.44 -23.12 -25.15
CA ALA A 233 -6.28 -23.67 -25.86
C ALA A 233 -5.22 -24.10 -24.84
N LEU A 234 -4.72 -25.32 -24.98
CA LEU A 234 -3.62 -25.89 -24.19
C LEU A 234 -2.51 -26.27 -25.19
N GLN A 235 -1.32 -25.70 -25.02
CA GLN A 235 -0.19 -25.95 -25.93
C GLN A 235 1.09 -26.14 -25.09
N ALA A 236 1.83 -27.19 -25.35
CA ALA A 236 3.18 -27.38 -24.82
C ALA A 236 4.17 -26.50 -25.62
N GLY A 237 5.31 -26.19 -25.01
CA GLY A 237 6.35 -25.37 -25.62
C GLY A 237 7.12 -26.08 -26.71
N ASP A 238 7.51 -25.36 -27.77
CA ASP A 238 8.41 -25.84 -28.79
C ASP A 238 9.87 -25.75 -28.33
N ALA A 239 10.73 -26.62 -28.83
CA ALA A 239 12.17 -26.58 -28.62
C ALA A 239 12.89 -26.49 -29.98
N ALA A 240 13.79 -25.51 -30.11
CA ALA A 240 14.62 -25.38 -31.33
C ALA A 240 15.72 -26.46 -31.43
N ALA A 241 16.18 -26.96 -30.26
CA ALA A 241 17.18 -28.02 -30.17
C ALA A 241 16.81 -28.94 -28.98
N GLY A 242 16.37 -30.14 -29.31
CA GLY A 242 15.92 -31.12 -28.33
C GLY A 242 14.42 -31.45 -28.41
N PRO A 243 13.89 -32.31 -27.57
CA PRO A 243 12.46 -32.65 -27.55
C PRO A 243 11.61 -31.50 -27.04
N GLY A 244 10.47 -31.27 -27.69
CA GLY A 244 9.46 -30.30 -27.23
C GLY A 244 8.78 -30.74 -25.92
N GLY A 245 8.02 -29.83 -25.31
CA GLY A 245 7.25 -30.10 -24.09
C GLY A 245 6.09 -31.08 -24.36
N SER A 246 5.55 -31.67 -23.27
CA SER A 246 4.41 -32.58 -23.32
C SER A 246 3.21 -32.05 -22.54
N ILE A 247 2.00 -32.48 -22.91
CA ILE A 247 0.76 -32.29 -22.16
C ILE A 247 0.38 -33.66 -21.59
N ALA A 248 0.29 -33.79 -20.25
CA ALA A 248 -0.15 -35.01 -19.60
C ALA A 248 -1.46 -34.77 -18.84
N VAL A 249 -2.50 -35.55 -19.11
CA VAL A 249 -3.77 -35.53 -18.40
C VAL A 249 -3.95 -36.89 -17.73
N LYS A 250 -4.10 -36.91 -16.40
CA LYS A 250 -4.26 -38.14 -15.62
C LYS A 250 -5.49 -38.03 -14.72
N SER A 251 -6.25 -39.12 -14.59
CA SER A 251 -7.27 -39.26 -13.56
C SER A 251 -6.66 -39.60 -12.20
N GLY A 252 -7.34 -39.24 -11.12
CA GLY A 252 -7.00 -39.72 -9.77
C GLY A 252 -7.24 -41.23 -9.64
N ALA A 253 -6.44 -41.88 -8.78
CA ALA A 253 -6.65 -43.26 -8.40
C ALA A 253 -7.60 -43.31 -7.18
N GLY A 254 -8.60 -44.18 -7.22
CA GLY A 254 -9.44 -44.52 -6.06
C GLY A 254 -9.05 -45.89 -5.49
N SER A 255 -9.03 -46.01 -4.18
CA SER A 255 -9.04 -47.32 -3.52
C SER A 255 -10.49 -47.72 -3.27
N VAL A 256 -10.98 -48.77 -3.94
CA VAL A 256 -12.27 -49.41 -3.62
C VAL A 256 -11.96 -50.33 -2.45
N SER A 257 -12.51 -50.02 -1.26
CA SER A 257 -12.50 -50.92 -0.11
C SER A 257 -13.78 -51.76 -0.15
#